data_9506125f13fab1ccca57996d3058100e
#
_entry.id   9506125f13fab1ccca57996d3058100e
#
_cell.length_a   1.000
_cell.length_b   1.000
_cell.length_c   1.000
_cell.angle_alpha   90.00
_cell.angle_beta   90.00
_cell.angle_gamma   90.00
#
_symmetry.space_group_name_H-M   'P 1'
#
loop_
_entity.id
_entity.type
_entity.pdbx_description
1 polymer ?
#
loop_
_entity_poly.entity_id
_entity_poly.type
_entity_poly.pdbx_seq_one_letter_code
_entity_poly.pdbx_strand_id
1 'polypeptide(L)'
;MANKVNKSGDATACSPGDLSKTKIRETTFENTKLNTVPLNWKEVYFTNCPMVSANNIDQELGWCKTDFKKIGVDYSYFRSRRENDFYPHYIHNLDNIIRFGGLYPPIQVHADIRRTRLLGATWVYEGGAMMVRAGDPIFRMKDLKGKKIGLSKSMNKIKNDWWRINEHMGIESMLRLNDMTMDDVEIVDFPYADDWYSDPKMLAPMINPTDLWATRDHKRDLAFRPLEMALLSGKVDAIYALSKVFQHLQEASGKIKAIEDLSRYPDWTVQVANTPAVITCSDVMAKEHPELVVTYMKSMIKVGRWANEHKRAAAAILDRQTFYLDAEDTYQGIKHVDMVPNLSPMNMACVEIGKNFMLKHGYIKNDFDVQKWAAPKFLEKAAKELVEEQWKKATTAKLPDATELLATAQRIG
;
A
#
# COMPACT_ATOMS: atom_id res chain seq x y z
N MET A 1 24.14 -41.41 -5.46
CA MET A 1 23.84 -40.85 -4.12
C MET A 1 22.91 -39.68 -4.31
N ALA A 2 21.64 -39.85 -4.03
CA ALA A 2 20.61 -38.85 -4.20
C ALA A 2 20.63 -37.89 -3.00
N ASN A 3 20.95 -36.64 -3.24
CA ASN A 3 20.80 -35.59 -2.24
C ASN A 3 19.33 -35.44 -1.88
N LYS A 4 18.98 -35.84 -0.67
CA LYS A 4 17.71 -35.47 -0.04
C LYS A 4 17.73 -33.97 0.14
N VAL A 5 17.02 -33.24 -0.72
CA VAL A 5 16.62 -31.87 -0.45
C VAL A 5 15.69 -31.91 0.76
N ASN A 6 16.17 -31.40 1.88
CA ASN A 6 15.34 -31.19 3.07
C ASN A 6 14.17 -30.26 2.69
N LYS A 7 12.98 -30.81 2.64
CA LYS A 7 11.70 -30.09 2.67
C LYS A 7 11.50 -29.53 4.10
N SER A 8 12.31 -28.58 4.50
CA SER A 8 12.10 -27.83 5.74
C SER A 8 11.96 -26.35 5.41
N GLY A 9 10.79 -26.00 5.03
CA GLY A 9 10.42 -24.63 4.71
C GLY A 9 9.00 -24.55 4.21
N ASP A 10 8.10 -25.36 4.78
CA ASP A 10 6.69 -25.01 4.79
C ASP A 10 6.58 -23.69 5.55
N ALA A 11 6.68 -22.57 4.82
CA ALA A 11 6.06 -21.34 5.22
C ALA A 11 4.54 -21.60 5.15
N THR A 12 4.05 -22.46 6.06
CA THR A 12 2.64 -22.64 6.31
C THR A 12 2.12 -21.26 6.59
N ALA A 13 1.31 -20.75 5.69
CA ALA A 13 0.46 -19.61 5.98
C ALA A 13 -0.09 -19.85 7.38
N CYS A 14 0.25 -18.98 8.32
CA CYS A 14 -0.26 -19.11 9.67
C CYS A 14 -1.77 -19.18 9.57
N SER A 15 -2.34 -20.33 9.91
CA SER A 15 -3.78 -20.44 10.00
C SER A 15 -4.29 -19.40 11.01
N PRO A 16 -5.52 -18.89 10.86
CA PRO A 16 -6.09 -17.92 11.78
C PRO A 16 -5.96 -18.25 13.27
N GLY A 17 -5.70 -19.51 13.62
CA GLY A 17 -5.54 -19.97 14.99
C GLY A 17 -4.11 -19.93 15.55
N ASP A 18 -3.08 -19.65 14.73
CA ASP A 18 -1.67 -19.77 15.14
C ASP A 18 -0.98 -18.41 15.36
N LEU A 19 -1.75 -17.39 15.75
CA LEU A 19 -1.22 -16.08 16.15
C LEU A 19 -0.41 -16.12 17.45
N SER A 20 -0.47 -17.25 18.19
CA SER A 20 0.29 -17.46 19.44
C SER A 20 1.80 -17.42 19.26
N LYS A 21 2.31 -17.62 18.05
CA LYS A 21 3.76 -17.56 17.73
C LYS A 21 4.30 -16.15 17.50
N THR A 22 3.42 -15.18 17.32
CA THR A 22 3.77 -13.78 17.16
C THR A 22 3.57 -13.03 18.48
N LYS A 23 4.38 -12.01 18.76
CA LYS A 23 4.23 -11.16 19.95
C LYS A 23 3.06 -10.19 19.76
N ILE A 24 1.84 -10.68 19.87
CA ILE A 24 0.62 -9.90 19.67
C ILE A 24 -0.25 -9.89 20.93
N ARG A 25 -1.05 -8.81 21.09
CA ARG A 25 -2.04 -8.70 22.16
C ARG A 25 -3.31 -9.46 21.83
N GLU A 26 -4.04 -9.91 22.84
CA GLU A 26 -5.36 -10.47 22.61
C GLU A 26 -6.39 -9.39 22.32
N THR A 27 -7.05 -9.52 21.20
CA THR A 27 -8.27 -8.82 20.81
C THR A 27 -9.10 -9.77 19.96
N THR A 28 -10.31 -9.41 19.66
CA THR A 28 -11.18 -10.27 18.85
C THR A 28 -11.71 -9.54 17.63
N PHE A 29 -11.51 -10.13 16.47
CA PHE A 29 -12.21 -9.81 15.25
C PHE A 29 -12.41 -11.13 14.49
N GLU A 30 -13.65 -11.60 14.37
CA GLU A 30 -14.01 -12.87 13.71
C GLU A 30 -13.09 -14.06 14.09
N ASN A 31 -12.86 -14.32 15.35
CA ASN A 31 -11.98 -15.36 15.90
C ASN A 31 -10.48 -15.03 15.90
N THR A 32 -10.06 -13.84 15.47
CA THR A 32 -8.68 -13.38 15.61
C THR A 32 -8.46 -12.84 17.01
N LYS A 33 -7.40 -13.29 17.68
CA LYS A 33 -7.04 -12.83 19.03
C LYS A 33 -5.70 -12.11 19.00
N LEU A 34 -5.64 -10.96 19.67
CA LEU A 34 -4.37 -10.31 19.98
C LEU A 34 -3.73 -10.95 21.20
N ASN A 35 -2.42 -11.13 21.16
CA ASN A 35 -1.66 -11.66 22.28
C ASN A 35 -1.47 -10.56 23.36
N THR A 36 -1.50 -10.94 24.63
CA THR A 36 -1.25 -10.07 25.78
C THR A 36 0.22 -10.02 26.20
N VAL A 37 1.12 -10.73 25.51
CA VAL A 37 2.54 -10.76 25.84
C VAL A 37 3.16 -9.36 25.71
N PRO A 38 3.91 -8.87 26.70
CA PRO A 38 4.60 -7.59 26.61
C PRO A 38 5.54 -7.51 25.41
N LEU A 39 5.50 -6.39 24.70
CA LEU A 39 6.34 -6.16 23.52
C LEU A 39 7.72 -5.64 23.94
N ASN A 40 8.71 -6.01 23.17
CA ASN A 40 10.03 -5.41 23.24
C ASN A 40 10.08 -4.15 22.36
N TRP A 41 10.00 -2.97 22.96
CA TRP A 41 10.02 -1.68 22.25
C TRP A 41 11.38 -1.29 21.65
N LYS A 42 12.39 -2.12 21.83
CA LYS A 42 13.65 -2.01 21.09
C LYS A 42 13.59 -2.64 19.70
N GLU A 43 12.45 -3.22 19.34
CA GLU A 43 12.16 -3.78 18.03
C GLU A 43 10.94 -3.08 17.46
N VAL A 44 11.08 -2.42 16.33
CA VAL A 44 9.97 -1.81 15.56
C VAL A 44 9.93 -2.46 14.19
N TYR A 45 8.75 -2.87 13.80
CA TYR A 45 8.53 -3.46 12.49
C TYR A 45 7.79 -2.47 11.59
N PHE A 46 8.11 -2.51 10.31
CA PHE A 46 7.29 -1.85 9.32
C PHE A 46 6.67 -2.85 8.35
N THR A 47 5.55 -2.46 7.77
CA THR A 47 4.93 -3.14 6.65
C THR A 47 4.48 -2.13 5.61
N ASN A 48 4.51 -2.53 4.34
CA ASN A 48 4.00 -1.72 3.25
C ASN A 48 3.29 -2.59 2.21
N CYS A 49 2.48 -1.95 1.40
CA CYS A 49 1.96 -2.52 0.16
C CYS A 49 2.97 -2.30 -0.97
N PRO A 50 2.94 -3.10 -2.05
CA PRO A 50 3.74 -2.87 -3.25
C PRO A 50 3.13 -1.72 -4.08
N MET A 51 3.16 -0.52 -3.52
CA MET A 51 2.58 0.68 -4.11
C MET A 51 3.52 1.88 -3.95
N VAL A 52 3.20 2.98 -4.62
CA VAL A 52 4.01 4.20 -4.55
C VAL A 52 4.00 4.77 -3.14
N SER A 53 5.14 4.71 -2.46
CA SER A 53 5.31 5.30 -1.13
C SER A 53 6.78 5.59 -0.82
N ALA A 54 7.03 6.54 0.07
CA ALA A 54 8.37 6.83 0.58
C ALA A 54 8.99 5.61 1.28
N ASN A 55 8.17 4.78 1.95
CA ASN A 55 8.67 3.58 2.62
C ASN A 55 9.21 2.53 1.64
N ASN A 56 8.57 2.35 0.48
CA ASN A 56 9.08 1.45 -0.55
C ASN A 56 10.43 1.92 -1.11
N ILE A 57 10.61 3.23 -1.25
CA ILE A 57 11.89 3.81 -1.65
C ILE A 57 12.94 3.61 -0.55
N ASP A 58 12.56 3.79 0.72
CA ASP A 58 13.48 3.65 1.86
C ASP A 58 13.99 2.21 2.06
N GLN A 59 13.28 1.20 1.57
CA GLN A 59 13.79 -0.18 1.61
C GLN A 59 15.16 -0.31 0.92
N GLU A 60 15.42 0.45 -0.15
CA GLU A 60 16.74 0.49 -0.80
C GLU A 60 17.67 1.55 -0.18
N LEU A 61 17.15 2.71 0.23
CA LEU A 61 17.98 3.79 0.79
C LEU A 61 18.47 3.46 2.22
N GLY A 62 17.66 2.76 3.01
CA GLY A 62 18.01 2.32 4.36
C GLY A 62 18.13 3.45 5.39
N TRP A 63 17.57 4.63 5.10
CA TRP A 63 17.69 5.80 5.98
C TRP A 63 16.90 5.64 7.27
N CYS A 64 15.70 5.07 7.20
CA CYS A 64 14.88 4.81 8.36
C CYS A 64 15.57 3.82 9.32
N LYS A 65 16.13 2.73 8.79
CA LYS A 65 16.92 1.78 9.58
C LYS A 65 18.09 2.44 10.28
N THR A 66 18.77 3.35 9.57
CA THR A 66 19.90 4.12 10.13
C THR A 66 19.45 5.05 11.25
N ASP A 67 18.31 5.73 11.09
CA ASP A 67 17.78 6.64 12.10
C ASP A 67 17.29 5.91 13.36
N PHE A 68 16.61 4.77 13.20
CA PHE A 68 16.21 3.93 14.34
C PHE A 68 17.42 3.36 15.10
N LYS A 69 18.48 2.96 14.38
CA LYS A 69 19.72 2.51 15.02
C LYS A 69 20.35 3.58 15.92
N LYS A 70 20.28 4.87 15.55
CA LYS A 70 20.80 5.98 16.37
C LYS A 70 20.10 6.11 17.73
N ILE A 71 18.85 5.66 17.83
CA ILE A 71 18.09 5.65 19.09
C ILE A 71 18.07 4.28 19.77
N GLY A 72 18.92 3.34 19.32
CA GLY A 72 19.09 2.02 19.93
C GLY A 72 17.92 1.06 19.67
N VAL A 73 17.18 1.25 18.57
CA VAL A 73 16.04 0.44 18.18
C VAL A 73 16.35 -0.31 16.89
N ASP A 74 16.04 -1.60 16.85
CA ASP A 74 16.05 -2.38 15.61
C ASP A 74 14.80 -2.11 14.80
N TYR A 75 14.99 -1.77 13.52
CA TYR A 75 13.91 -1.49 12.58
C TYR A 75 14.01 -2.43 11.39
N SER A 76 12.98 -3.26 11.20
CA SER A 76 13.02 -4.30 10.19
C SER A 76 11.67 -4.50 9.50
N TYR A 77 11.73 -5.06 8.28
CA TYR A 77 10.53 -5.41 7.54
C TYR A 77 9.86 -6.62 8.21
N PHE A 78 8.57 -6.51 8.49
CA PHE A 78 7.86 -7.55 9.23
C PHE A 78 7.90 -8.91 8.53
N ARG A 79 7.83 -8.94 7.21
CA ARG A 79 7.94 -10.18 6.42
C ARG A 79 9.29 -10.87 6.45
N SER A 80 10.34 -10.17 6.90
CA SER A 80 11.68 -10.78 7.07
C SER A 80 11.76 -11.74 8.26
N ARG A 81 10.71 -11.87 9.05
CA ARG A 81 10.66 -12.78 10.19
C ARG A 81 10.24 -14.18 9.73
N ARG A 82 10.77 -15.20 10.45
CA ARG A 82 10.43 -16.60 10.17
C ARG A 82 8.97 -16.95 10.46
N GLU A 83 8.37 -16.31 11.48
CA GLU A 83 6.99 -16.51 11.91
C GLU A 83 6.04 -15.53 11.20
N ASN A 84 6.23 -15.36 9.93
CA ASN A 84 5.49 -14.39 9.16
C ASN A 84 4.10 -14.90 8.81
N ASP A 85 3.07 -14.35 9.44
CA ASP A 85 1.68 -14.54 9.06
C ASP A 85 1.09 -13.35 8.28
N PHE A 86 1.80 -12.24 8.22
CA PHE A 86 1.43 -10.99 7.58
C PHE A 86 0.06 -10.38 7.97
N TYR A 87 -0.72 -11.02 8.77
CA TYR A 87 -1.97 -10.46 9.27
C TYR A 87 -1.83 -9.13 10.01
N PRO A 88 -0.75 -8.88 10.77
CA PRO A 88 -0.52 -7.57 11.37
C PRO A 88 -0.55 -6.39 10.39
N HIS A 89 -0.22 -6.62 9.12
CA HIS A 89 -0.37 -5.61 8.07
C HIS A 89 -1.85 -5.21 7.85
N TYR A 90 -2.77 -6.15 7.97
CA TYR A 90 -4.19 -5.93 7.70
C TYR A 90 -4.99 -5.58 8.94
N ILE A 91 -4.72 -6.24 10.08
CA ILE A 91 -5.55 -6.13 11.29
C ILE A 91 -4.87 -5.41 12.44
N HIS A 92 -3.62 -4.95 12.26
CA HIS A 92 -2.84 -4.20 13.26
C HIS A 92 -2.81 -4.85 14.65
N ASN A 93 -2.78 -6.17 14.71
CA ASN A 93 -2.76 -6.92 15.97
C ASN A 93 -1.38 -6.96 16.66
N LEU A 94 -0.43 -6.14 16.21
CA LEU A 94 0.88 -5.96 16.80
C LEU A 94 1.11 -4.46 17.11
N ASP A 95 1.48 -4.13 18.36
CA ASP A 95 1.59 -2.73 18.77
C ASP A 95 2.84 -2.01 18.23
N ASN A 96 3.96 -2.72 18.08
CA ASN A 96 5.22 -2.17 17.61
C ASN A 96 5.38 -2.25 16.08
N ILE A 97 4.28 -2.16 15.35
CA ILE A 97 4.26 -2.13 13.87
C ILE A 97 3.82 -0.76 13.36
N ILE A 98 4.51 -0.26 12.34
CA ILE A 98 4.09 0.90 11.56
C ILE A 98 3.75 0.41 10.16
N ARG A 99 2.56 0.76 9.68
CA ARG A 99 2.07 0.37 8.37
C ARG A 99 2.02 1.56 7.43
N PHE A 100 2.55 1.38 6.21
CA PHE A 100 2.33 2.31 5.12
C PHE A 100 1.73 1.57 3.91
N GLY A 101 0.50 1.85 3.56
CA GLY A 101 -0.18 1.13 2.48
C GLY A 101 -1.60 1.61 2.24
N GLY A 102 -2.35 0.84 1.45
CA GLY A 102 -3.70 1.19 1.01
C GLY A 102 -4.68 1.51 2.12
N LEU A 103 -5.72 2.24 1.77
CA LEU A 103 -6.65 2.94 2.66
C LEU A 103 -7.57 2.03 3.49
N TYR A 104 -8.14 0.98 2.90
CA TYR A 104 -9.29 0.28 3.50
C TYR A 104 -8.98 -0.59 4.72
N PRO A 105 -7.86 -1.34 4.77
CA PRO A 105 -7.54 -2.10 5.98
C PRO A 105 -7.42 -1.24 7.22
N PRO A 106 -6.69 -0.11 7.24
CA PRO A 106 -6.62 0.73 8.44
C PRO A 106 -7.94 1.40 8.83
N ILE A 107 -8.81 1.72 7.87
CA ILE A 107 -10.17 2.20 8.18
C ILE A 107 -10.93 1.14 8.96
N GLN A 108 -10.96 -0.12 8.48
CA GLN A 108 -11.63 -1.20 9.19
C GLN A 108 -11.01 -1.45 10.56
N VAL A 109 -9.68 -1.43 10.67
CA VAL A 109 -9.01 -1.61 11.96
C VAL A 109 -9.46 -0.56 12.95
N HIS A 110 -9.47 0.70 12.56
CA HIS A 110 -9.84 1.79 13.46
C HIS A 110 -11.33 1.76 13.84
N ALA A 111 -12.19 1.44 12.87
CA ALA A 111 -13.63 1.35 13.07
C ALA A 111 -14.04 0.17 13.98
N ASP A 112 -13.51 -1.03 13.72
CA ASP A 112 -14.11 -2.26 14.19
C ASP A 112 -13.18 -3.13 15.06
N ILE A 113 -11.86 -2.94 14.99
CA ILE A 113 -10.91 -3.84 15.64
C ILE A 113 -10.25 -3.19 16.87
N ARG A 114 -9.56 -2.06 16.66
CA ARG A 114 -8.82 -1.39 17.71
C ARG A 114 -8.45 0.05 17.37
N ARG A 115 -8.16 0.84 18.40
CA ARG A 115 -7.69 2.22 18.20
C ARG A 115 -6.30 2.25 17.56
N THR A 116 -6.19 3.04 16.51
CA THR A 116 -4.96 3.35 15.80
C THR A 116 -4.84 4.87 15.60
N ARG A 117 -3.71 5.33 15.04
CA ARG A 117 -3.51 6.72 14.67
C ARG A 117 -3.12 6.81 13.20
N LEU A 118 -3.76 7.74 12.49
CA LEU A 118 -3.41 8.15 11.15
C LEU A 118 -2.31 9.21 11.25
N LEU A 119 -1.12 8.89 10.74
CA LEU A 119 0.09 9.71 10.87
C LEU A 119 0.35 10.58 9.65
N GLY A 120 -0.07 10.14 8.49
CA GLY A 120 0.15 10.82 7.21
C GLY A 120 -0.43 10.01 6.05
N ALA A 121 -0.50 10.64 4.90
CA ALA A 121 -0.97 10.03 3.66
C ALA A 121 -0.17 10.57 2.47
N THR A 122 -0.12 9.80 1.39
CA THR A 122 0.43 10.21 0.11
C THR A 122 -0.64 9.99 -0.95
N TRP A 123 -1.02 11.05 -1.63
CA TRP A 123 -1.96 10.97 -2.74
C TRP A 123 -1.26 10.48 -4.01
N VAL A 124 -1.83 9.46 -4.63
CA VAL A 124 -1.39 8.93 -5.92
C VAL A 124 -2.61 8.86 -6.82
N TYR A 125 -2.55 9.51 -7.99
CA TYR A 125 -3.61 9.41 -9.00
C TYR A 125 -3.48 8.07 -9.72
N GLU A 126 -4.06 7.03 -9.15
CA GLU A 126 -3.96 5.69 -9.72
C GLU A 126 -5.04 5.39 -10.76
N GLY A 127 -6.07 6.24 -10.87
CA GLY A 127 -7.15 6.05 -11.81
C GLY A 127 -8.02 4.86 -11.45
N GLY A 128 -8.27 4.03 -12.44
CA GLY A 128 -9.11 2.84 -12.43
C GLY A 128 -9.88 2.76 -13.73
N ALA A 129 -10.08 1.57 -14.27
CA ALA A 129 -10.65 1.40 -15.60
C ALA A 129 -11.67 0.26 -15.66
N MET A 130 -12.75 0.45 -16.46
CA MET A 130 -13.65 -0.64 -16.83
C MET A 130 -13.06 -1.37 -18.03
N MET A 131 -12.78 -2.66 -17.85
CA MET A 131 -12.09 -3.50 -18.82
C MET A 131 -13.04 -4.51 -19.44
N VAL A 132 -12.92 -4.69 -20.75
CA VAL A 132 -13.69 -5.68 -21.52
C VAL A 132 -12.77 -6.44 -22.47
N ARG A 133 -13.21 -7.56 -23.04
CA ARG A 133 -12.46 -8.25 -24.11
C ARG A 133 -12.28 -7.33 -25.31
N ALA A 134 -11.08 -7.32 -25.89
CA ALA A 134 -10.75 -6.43 -27.01
C ALA A 134 -11.64 -6.66 -28.25
N GLY A 135 -12.05 -7.91 -28.50
CA GLY A 135 -12.91 -8.31 -29.63
C GLY A 135 -14.40 -8.06 -29.44
N ASP A 136 -14.85 -7.68 -28.23
CA ASP A 136 -16.27 -7.47 -27.97
C ASP A 136 -16.76 -6.12 -28.54
N PRO A 137 -18.02 -6.06 -29.02
CA PRO A 137 -18.64 -4.83 -29.48
C PRO A 137 -19.15 -3.97 -28.30
N ILE A 138 -18.33 -3.81 -27.27
CA ILE A 138 -18.56 -2.99 -26.08
C ILE A 138 -17.54 -1.87 -26.10
N PHE A 139 -17.99 -0.62 -26.22
CA PHE A 139 -17.13 0.55 -26.43
C PHE A 139 -17.31 1.64 -25.37
N ARG A 140 -18.40 1.61 -24.60
CA ARG A 140 -18.75 2.59 -23.57
C ARG A 140 -19.56 1.95 -22.47
N MET A 141 -19.65 2.61 -21.32
CA MET A 141 -20.37 2.10 -20.14
C MET A 141 -21.83 1.73 -20.43
N LYS A 142 -22.53 2.51 -21.25
CA LYS A 142 -23.96 2.23 -21.59
C LYS A 142 -24.18 0.92 -22.35
N ASP A 143 -23.13 0.39 -23.00
CA ASP A 143 -23.19 -0.92 -23.68
C ASP A 143 -23.14 -2.08 -22.67
N LEU A 144 -22.85 -1.80 -21.39
CA LEU A 144 -22.88 -2.79 -20.31
C LEU A 144 -24.28 -3.02 -19.70
N LYS A 145 -25.31 -2.31 -20.13
CA LYS A 145 -26.66 -2.51 -19.60
C LYS A 145 -27.12 -3.96 -19.81
N GLY A 146 -27.51 -4.62 -18.71
CA GLY A 146 -27.90 -6.04 -18.70
C GLY A 146 -26.70 -7.02 -18.85
N LYS A 147 -25.46 -6.55 -18.82
CA LYS A 147 -24.26 -7.36 -18.93
C LYS A 147 -23.71 -7.76 -17.56
N LYS A 148 -22.84 -8.76 -17.55
CA LYS A 148 -22.22 -9.31 -16.37
C LYS A 148 -20.91 -8.58 -16.04
N ILE A 149 -20.85 -7.98 -14.86
CA ILE A 149 -19.62 -7.41 -14.32
C ILE A 149 -19.09 -8.31 -13.20
N GLY A 150 -17.85 -8.75 -13.32
CA GLY A 150 -17.19 -9.57 -12.32
C GLY A 150 -16.73 -8.76 -11.12
N LEU A 151 -16.92 -9.28 -9.92
CA LEU A 151 -16.52 -8.68 -8.67
C LEU A 151 -15.81 -9.73 -7.79
N SER A 152 -14.61 -9.43 -7.35
CA SER A 152 -13.84 -10.34 -6.48
C SER A 152 -14.54 -10.56 -5.15
N LYS A 153 -14.39 -11.78 -4.58
CA LYS A 153 -14.92 -12.14 -3.28
C LYS A 153 -13.89 -12.95 -2.50
N SER A 154 -13.27 -12.32 -1.52
CA SER A 154 -12.32 -12.98 -0.64
C SER A 154 -13.00 -14.07 0.19
N MET A 155 -12.39 -15.24 0.27
CA MET A 155 -12.76 -16.31 1.17
C MET A 155 -12.09 -16.17 2.54
N ASN A 156 -11.17 -15.23 2.69
CA ASN A 156 -10.51 -14.93 3.94
C ASN A 156 -11.42 -14.10 4.85
N LYS A 157 -11.64 -14.58 6.07
CA LYS A 157 -12.54 -13.94 7.06
C LYS A 157 -11.79 -13.17 8.15
N ILE A 158 -10.46 -13.15 8.13
CA ILE A 158 -9.64 -12.51 9.16
C ILE A 158 -9.42 -11.03 8.86
N LYS A 159 -9.28 -10.71 7.58
CA LYS A 159 -9.06 -9.35 7.10
C LYS A 159 -10.20 -8.91 6.19
N ASN A 160 -10.34 -7.59 6.00
CA ASN A 160 -11.31 -7.09 5.03
C ASN A 160 -10.98 -7.54 3.60
N ASP A 161 -11.99 -7.64 2.78
CA ASP A 161 -11.88 -7.85 1.35
C ASP A 161 -11.58 -6.50 0.65
N TRP A 162 -10.34 -6.01 0.87
CA TRP A 162 -9.92 -4.71 0.34
C TRP A 162 -9.97 -4.67 -1.20
N TRP A 163 -9.79 -5.84 -1.83
CA TRP A 163 -9.87 -5.97 -3.29
C TRP A 163 -11.28 -5.66 -3.78
N ARG A 164 -12.27 -6.37 -3.21
CA ARG A 164 -13.69 -6.13 -3.48
C ARG A 164 -14.12 -4.70 -3.20
N ILE A 165 -13.67 -4.11 -2.12
CA ILE A 165 -14.02 -2.72 -1.75
C ILE A 165 -13.58 -1.76 -2.86
N ASN A 166 -12.34 -1.91 -3.36
CA ASN A 166 -11.82 -1.11 -4.45
C ASN A 166 -12.63 -1.29 -5.74
N GLU A 167 -12.82 -2.55 -6.15
CA GLU A 167 -13.58 -2.88 -7.36
C GLU A 167 -15.02 -2.36 -7.27
N HIS A 168 -15.70 -2.58 -6.15
CA HIS A 168 -17.07 -2.11 -5.94
C HIS A 168 -17.18 -0.59 -6.02
N MET A 169 -16.29 0.13 -5.34
CA MET A 169 -16.28 1.58 -5.37
C MET A 169 -16.02 2.12 -6.77
N GLY A 170 -15.09 1.53 -7.49
CA GLY A 170 -14.76 1.91 -8.87
C GLY A 170 -15.91 1.64 -9.83
N ILE A 171 -16.54 0.47 -9.77
CA ILE A 171 -17.69 0.09 -10.58
C ILE A 171 -18.88 1.03 -10.32
N GLU A 172 -19.26 1.25 -9.04
CA GLU A 172 -20.36 2.15 -8.68
C GLU A 172 -20.09 3.58 -9.18
N SER A 173 -18.84 4.05 -9.05
CA SER A 173 -18.47 5.39 -9.54
C SER A 173 -18.58 5.52 -11.05
N MET A 174 -18.10 4.53 -11.83
CA MET A 174 -18.18 4.55 -13.29
C MET A 174 -19.62 4.45 -13.81
N LEU A 175 -20.43 3.60 -13.20
CA LEU A 175 -21.84 3.49 -13.53
C LEU A 175 -22.53 4.83 -13.31
N ARG A 176 -22.35 5.45 -12.14
CA ARG A 176 -22.94 6.75 -11.80
C ARG A 176 -22.50 7.88 -12.75
N LEU A 177 -21.22 7.93 -13.13
CA LEU A 177 -20.70 8.92 -14.10
C LEU A 177 -21.33 8.78 -15.50
N ASN A 178 -21.94 7.63 -15.78
CA ASN A 178 -22.58 7.32 -17.06
C ASN A 178 -24.12 7.19 -16.95
N ASP A 179 -24.73 7.79 -15.92
CA ASP A 179 -26.19 7.75 -15.66
C ASP A 179 -26.72 6.31 -15.53
N MET A 180 -25.94 5.44 -14.92
CA MET A 180 -26.25 4.03 -14.63
C MET A 180 -26.14 3.75 -13.14
N THR A 181 -26.75 2.67 -12.72
CA THR A 181 -26.71 2.16 -11.34
C THR A 181 -26.26 0.69 -11.30
N MET A 182 -26.05 0.17 -10.12
CA MET A 182 -25.73 -1.26 -9.94
C MET A 182 -26.87 -2.17 -10.42
N ASP A 183 -28.11 -1.69 -10.44
CA ASP A 183 -29.31 -2.43 -10.92
C ASP A 183 -29.36 -2.54 -12.45
N ASP A 184 -28.60 -1.73 -13.19
CA ASP A 184 -28.53 -1.79 -14.65
C ASP A 184 -27.60 -2.92 -15.16
N VAL A 185 -26.88 -3.61 -14.27
CA VAL A 185 -25.91 -4.65 -14.60
C VAL A 185 -26.08 -5.86 -13.69
N GLU A 186 -25.58 -7.03 -14.11
CA GLU A 186 -25.54 -8.23 -13.28
C GLU A 186 -24.15 -8.33 -12.61
N ILE A 187 -24.09 -8.23 -11.29
CA ILE A 187 -22.84 -8.43 -10.55
C ILE A 187 -22.64 -9.91 -10.28
N VAL A 188 -21.47 -10.44 -10.72
CA VAL A 188 -21.11 -11.84 -10.55
C VAL A 188 -19.94 -11.94 -9.59
N ASP A 189 -20.16 -12.59 -8.44
CA ASP A 189 -19.13 -12.82 -7.44
C ASP A 189 -18.12 -13.89 -7.89
N PHE A 190 -16.82 -13.58 -7.78
CA PHE A 190 -15.73 -14.51 -8.04
C PHE A 190 -14.95 -14.79 -6.75
N PRO A 191 -15.18 -15.95 -6.11
CA PRO A 191 -14.46 -16.35 -4.91
C PRO A 191 -12.97 -16.60 -5.22
N TYR A 192 -12.09 -16.12 -4.32
CA TYR A 192 -10.66 -16.41 -4.34
C TYR A 192 -10.14 -16.65 -2.91
N ALA A 193 -9.08 -17.44 -2.77
CA ALA A 193 -8.54 -17.85 -1.47
C ALA A 193 -8.02 -16.67 -0.64
N ASP A 194 -7.51 -15.63 -1.31
CA ASP A 194 -6.93 -14.43 -0.70
C ASP A 194 -5.76 -14.75 0.25
N ASP A 195 -4.91 -15.65 -0.20
CA ASP A 195 -3.72 -16.16 0.49
C ASP A 195 -2.43 -15.91 -0.29
N TRP A 196 -2.47 -15.05 -1.32
CA TRP A 196 -1.36 -14.75 -2.22
C TRP A 196 -0.06 -14.39 -1.50
N TYR A 197 -0.14 -13.78 -0.33
CA TYR A 197 1.01 -13.42 0.50
C TYR A 197 1.66 -14.63 1.19
N SER A 198 1.05 -15.81 1.16
CA SER A 198 1.65 -17.07 1.58
C SER A 198 2.33 -17.83 0.43
N ASP A 199 2.15 -17.41 -0.82
CA ASP A 199 2.87 -17.96 -1.95
C ASP A 199 4.38 -17.71 -1.80
N PRO A 200 5.23 -18.75 -1.79
CA PRO A 200 6.68 -18.59 -1.67
C PRO A 200 7.28 -17.66 -2.72
N LYS A 201 6.71 -17.64 -3.93
CA LYS A 201 7.13 -16.76 -5.01
C LYS A 201 6.85 -15.28 -4.72
N MET A 202 5.77 -14.98 -3.99
CA MET A 202 5.43 -13.63 -3.55
C MET A 202 6.15 -13.22 -2.26
N LEU A 203 6.57 -14.20 -1.46
CA LEU A 203 7.30 -13.96 -0.21
C LEU A 203 8.79 -13.73 -0.43
N ALA A 204 9.40 -14.43 -1.39
CA ALA A 204 10.84 -14.37 -1.61
C ALA A 204 11.38 -12.94 -1.79
N PRO A 205 10.81 -12.08 -2.65
CA PRO A 205 11.27 -10.70 -2.82
C PRO A 205 11.06 -9.83 -1.58
N MET A 206 10.09 -10.19 -0.74
CA MET A 206 9.76 -9.44 0.46
C MET A 206 10.58 -9.84 1.68
N ILE A 207 11.09 -11.09 1.68
CA ILE A 207 11.99 -11.60 2.72
C ILE A 207 13.43 -11.19 2.43
N ASN A 208 13.81 -11.21 1.17
CA ASN A 208 15.16 -10.92 0.74
C ASN A 208 15.14 -9.82 -0.33
N PRO A 209 15.46 -8.56 0.03
CA PRO A 209 15.43 -7.44 -0.91
C PRO A 209 16.34 -7.63 -2.14
N THR A 210 17.31 -8.54 -2.07
CA THR A 210 18.17 -8.86 -3.22
C THR A 210 17.48 -9.76 -4.25
N ASP A 211 16.37 -10.39 -3.90
CA ASP A 211 15.57 -11.23 -4.80
C ASP A 211 14.50 -10.42 -5.57
N LEU A 212 14.69 -9.10 -5.68
CA LEU A 212 13.80 -8.17 -6.37
C LEU A 212 13.52 -8.56 -7.83
N TRP A 213 14.41 -9.30 -8.47
CA TRP A 213 14.21 -9.85 -9.81
C TRP A 213 13.03 -10.83 -9.90
N ALA A 214 12.75 -11.56 -8.83
CA ALA A 214 11.62 -12.47 -8.76
C ALA A 214 10.26 -11.74 -8.82
N THR A 215 10.21 -10.48 -8.36
CA THR A 215 8.99 -9.66 -8.43
C THR A 215 8.59 -9.33 -9.87
N ARG A 216 9.56 -9.19 -10.78
CA ARG A 216 9.29 -8.88 -12.19
C ARG A 216 8.53 -9.99 -12.91
N ASP A 217 8.87 -11.22 -12.64
CA ASP A 217 8.18 -12.38 -13.25
C ASP A 217 6.72 -12.48 -12.80
N HIS A 218 6.42 -12.03 -11.58
CA HIS A 218 5.07 -12.05 -11.02
C HIS A 218 4.16 -10.91 -11.48
N LYS A 219 4.69 -9.83 -12.04
CA LYS A 219 3.87 -8.73 -12.56
C LYS A 219 2.84 -9.24 -13.58
N ARG A 220 3.24 -10.16 -14.45
CA ARG A 220 2.36 -10.75 -15.46
C ARG A 220 1.30 -11.65 -14.84
N ASP A 221 1.66 -12.47 -13.87
CA ASP A 221 0.74 -13.41 -13.20
C ASP A 221 -0.35 -12.65 -12.44
N LEU A 222 -0.03 -11.51 -11.87
CA LEU A 222 -1.00 -10.63 -11.19
C LEU A 222 -2.03 -10.00 -12.13
N ALA A 223 -1.68 -9.83 -13.41
CA ALA A 223 -2.59 -9.28 -14.41
C ALA A 223 -3.67 -10.29 -14.87
N PHE A 224 -3.46 -11.59 -14.60
CA PHE A 224 -4.35 -12.67 -15.04
C PHE A 224 -4.83 -13.53 -13.87
N ARG A 225 -5.41 -12.89 -12.88
CA ARG A 225 -6.09 -13.55 -11.75
C ARG A 225 -7.36 -14.28 -12.21
N PRO A 226 -8.02 -15.04 -11.33
CA PRO A 226 -9.27 -15.72 -11.66
C PRO A 226 -10.33 -14.82 -12.31
N LEU A 227 -10.41 -13.55 -11.93
CA LEU A 227 -11.38 -12.60 -12.47
C LEU A 227 -11.05 -12.21 -13.93
N GLU A 228 -9.79 -11.91 -14.24
CA GLU A 228 -9.33 -11.65 -15.60
C GLU A 228 -9.51 -12.88 -16.51
N MET A 229 -9.26 -14.06 -15.97
CA MET A 229 -9.51 -15.32 -16.70
C MET A 229 -11.00 -15.55 -16.93
N ALA A 230 -11.87 -15.14 -16.01
CA ALA A 230 -13.32 -15.19 -16.19
C ALA A 230 -13.78 -14.23 -17.31
N LEU A 231 -13.19 -13.05 -17.41
CA LEU A 231 -13.43 -12.12 -18.51
C LEU A 231 -13.01 -12.74 -19.85
N LEU A 232 -11.77 -13.23 -19.93
CA LEU A 232 -11.24 -13.83 -21.18
C LEU A 232 -12.00 -15.06 -21.63
N SER A 233 -12.55 -15.85 -20.72
CA SER A 233 -13.38 -17.04 -21.03
C SER A 233 -14.85 -16.71 -21.29
N GLY A 234 -15.27 -15.45 -21.21
CA GLY A 234 -16.65 -15.04 -21.45
C GLY A 234 -17.63 -15.35 -20.32
N LYS A 235 -17.17 -15.68 -19.12
CA LYS A 235 -18.01 -15.86 -17.93
C LYS A 235 -18.60 -14.55 -17.44
N VAL A 236 -17.88 -13.45 -17.66
CA VAL A 236 -18.33 -12.07 -17.45
C VAL A 236 -18.01 -11.24 -18.69
N ASP A 237 -18.67 -10.09 -18.82
CA ASP A 237 -18.51 -9.16 -19.94
C ASP A 237 -17.54 -8.03 -19.61
N ALA A 238 -17.44 -7.66 -18.34
CA ALA A 238 -16.52 -6.61 -17.86
C ALA A 238 -15.95 -6.92 -16.49
N ILE A 239 -14.82 -6.29 -16.18
CA ILE A 239 -14.16 -6.26 -14.86
C ILE A 239 -13.61 -4.87 -14.59
N TYR A 240 -13.28 -4.58 -13.34
CA TYR A 240 -12.64 -3.33 -12.96
C TYR A 240 -11.13 -3.53 -12.72
N ALA A 241 -10.30 -2.74 -13.39
CA ALA A 241 -8.88 -2.62 -13.09
C ALA A 241 -8.67 -1.56 -12.01
N LEU A 242 -8.04 -1.94 -10.89
CA LEU A 242 -7.92 -1.10 -9.70
C LEU A 242 -7.13 0.20 -9.91
N SER A 243 -6.22 0.21 -10.87
CA SER A 243 -5.30 1.32 -11.09
C SER A 243 -4.74 1.28 -12.52
N LYS A 244 -4.04 2.34 -12.91
CA LYS A 244 -3.29 2.39 -14.19
C LYS A 244 -2.33 1.22 -14.35
N VAL A 245 -1.71 0.78 -13.27
CA VAL A 245 -0.80 -0.37 -13.27
C VAL A 245 -1.50 -1.63 -13.78
N PHE A 246 -2.65 -1.97 -13.19
CA PHE A 246 -3.42 -3.14 -13.63
C PHE A 246 -4.01 -2.95 -15.03
N GLN A 247 -4.49 -1.75 -15.35
CA GLN A 247 -4.97 -1.42 -16.69
C GLN A 247 -3.88 -1.69 -17.74
N HIS A 248 -2.68 -1.12 -17.58
CA HIS A 248 -1.59 -1.28 -18.54
C HIS A 248 -1.13 -2.74 -18.67
N LEU A 249 -1.03 -3.47 -17.53
CA LEU A 249 -0.70 -4.90 -17.55
C LEU A 249 -1.72 -5.72 -18.35
N GLN A 250 -3.02 -5.43 -18.21
CA GLN A 250 -4.09 -6.14 -18.91
C GLN A 250 -4.13 -5.75 -20.40
N GLU A 251 -3.99 -4.46 -20.72
CA GLU A 251 -3.95 -3.96 -22.11
C GLU A 251 -2.73 -4.47 -22.87
N ALA A 252 -1.58 -4.61 -22.21
CA ALA A 252 -0.35 -5.14 -22.82
C ALA A 252 -0.52 -6.56 -23.39
N SER A 253 -1.54 -7.30 -22.95
CA SER A 253 -1.89 -8.60 -23.52
C SER A 253 -2.48 -8.53 -24.94
N GLY A 254 -3.00 -7.37 -25.35
CA GLY A 254 -3.78 -7.17 -26.58
C GLY A 254 -5.16 -7.84 -26.57
N LYS A 255 -5.54 -8.53 -25.49
CA LYS A 255 -6.80 -9.28 -25.39
C LYS A 255 -7.90 -8.52 -24.63
N ILE A 256 -7.51 -7.50 -23.89
CA ILE A 256 -8.37 -6.69 -23.01
C ILE A 256 -8.19 -5.23 -23.38
N LYS A 257 -9.25 -4.46 -23.36
CA LYS A 257 -9.27 -3.01 -23.60
C LYS A 257 -10.06 -2.28 -22.52
N ALA A 258 -9.67 -1.05 -22.20
CA ALA A 258 -10.46 -0.17 -21.38
C ALA A 258 -11.56 0.51 -22.22
N ILE A 259 -12.78 0.64 -21.64
CA ILE A 259 -13.90 1.39 -22.22
C ILE A 259 -14.24 2.64 -21.42
N GLU A 260 -13.79 2.70 -20.15
CA GLU A 260 -13.93 3.85 -19.27
C GLU A 260 -12.71 3.91 -18.35
N ASP A 261 -12.32 5.14 -17.97
CA ASP A 261 -11.11 5.41 -17.19
C ASP A 261 -11.34 6.62 -16.27
N LEU A 262 -11.29 6.42 -14.97
CA LEU A 262 -11.52 7.47 -13.98
C LEU A 262 -10.50 8.61 -14.05
N SER A 263 -9.30 8.36 -14.57
CA SER A 263 -8.29 9.42 -14.74
C SER A 263 -8.64 10.47 -15.80
N ARG A 264 -9.63 10.24 -16.62
CA ARG A 264 -10.14 11.21 -17.61
C ARG A 264 -10.97 12.33 -16.98
N TYR A 265 -11.44 12.13 -15.77
CA TYR A 265 -12.30 13.09 -15.10
C TYR A 265 -11.46 14.09 -14.30
N PRO A 266 -11.74 15.40 -14.40
CA PRO A 266 -11.03 16.42 -13.65
C PRO A 266 -11.36 16.39 -12.15
N ASP A 267 -12.48 15.77 -11.78
CA ASP A 267 -12.88 15.58 -10.39
C ASP A 267 -12.11 14.41 -9.77
N TRP A 268 -11.11 14.74 -8.96
CA TRP A 268 -10.27 13.76 -8.26
C TRP A 268 -11.04 12.86 -7.29
N THR A 269 -12.24 13.27 -6.83
CA THR A 269 -13.02 12.47 -5.88
C THR A 269 -13.45 11.12 -6.45
N VAL A 270 -13.55 11.00 -7.76
CA VAL A 270 -13.89 9.73 -8.44
C VAL A 270 -12.72 8.75 -8.47
N GLN A 271 -11.49 9.20 -8.16
CA GLN A 271 -10.29 8.39 -8.19
C GLN A 271 -9.90 7.82 -6.80
N VAL A 272 -10.77 7.97 -5.80
CA VAL A 272 -10.49 7.59 -4.40
C VAL A 272 -10.44 6.07 -4.20
N ALA A 273 -10.90 5.27 -5.15
CA ALA A 273 -11.03 3.80 -5.04
C ALA A 273 -9.69 3.15 -4.71
N ASN A 274 -8.73 3.39 -4.17
CA ASN A 274 -7.49 2.76 -3.65
C ASN A 274 -6.50 3.79 -3.08
N THR A 275 -6.87 5.04 -3.06
CA THR A 275 -6.01 6.13 -2.60
C THR A 275 -6.67 6.90 -1.46
N PRO A 276 -5.93 7.58 -0.64
CA PRO A 276 -4.47 7.67 -0.60
C PRO A 276 -3.80 6.46 0.07
N ALA A 277 -2.49 6.29 -0.14
CA ALA A 277 -1.69 5.46 0.73
C ALA A 277 -1.54 6.13 2.09
N VAL A 278 -1.80 5.40 3.18
CA VAL A 278 -1.83 5.95 4.54
C VAL A 278 -0.80 5.30 5.46
N ILE A 279 -0.27 6.10 6.38
CA ILE A 279 0.63 5.66 7.45
C ILE A 279 -0.17 5.55 8.74
N THR A 280 -0.10 4.39 9.37
CA THR A 280 -0.79 4.15 10.64
C THR A 280 0.09 3.40 11.64
N CYS A 281 -0.15 3.64 12.93
CA CYS A 281 0.42 2.87 14.02
C CYS A 281 -0.64 2.60 15.09
N SER A 282 -0.33 1.75 16.08
CA SER A 282 -1.21 1.56 17.23
C SER A 282 -1.32 2.82 18.08
N ASP A 283 -2.46 3.01 18.76
CA ASP A 283 -2.64 4.10 19.72
C ASP A 283 -1.67 3.97 20.92
N VAL A 284 -1.27 2.74 21.26
CA VAL A 284 -0.27 2.44 22.29
C VAL A 284 1.09 3.02 21.90
N MET A 285 1.61 2.69 20.70
CA MET A 285 2.87 3.25 20.22
C MET A 285 2.82 4.79 20.19
N ALA A 286 1.75 5.38 19.70
CA ALA A 286 1.59 6.82 19.61
C ALA A 286 1.58 7.53 20.97
N LYS A 287 1.12 6.88 22.04
CA LYS A 287 1.05 7.43 23.40
C LYS A 287 2.29 7.16 24.23
N GLU A 288 2.75 5.92 24.22
CA GLU A 288 3.81 5.47 25.12
C GLU A 288 5.22 5.63 24.50
N HIS A 289 5.31 5.61 23.16
CA HIS A 289 6.56 5.69 22.40
C HIS A 289 6.50 6.70 21.25
N PRO A 290 6.13 7.96 21.52
CA PRO A 290 6.01 8.99 20.50
C PRO A 290 7.32 9.27 19.75
N GLU A 291 8.47 9.02 20.37
CA GLU A 291 9.80 9.16 19.76
C GLU A 291 10.00 8.20 18.56
N LEU A 292 9.44 6.98 18.63
CA LEU A 292 9.50 6.01 17.53
C LEU A 292 8.70 6.52 16.32
N VAL A 293 7.51 7.05 16.59
CA VAL A 293 6.64 7.63 15.56
C VAL A 293 7.30 8.84 14.90
N VAL A 294 7.87 9.75 15.71
CA VAL A 294 8.58 10.94 15.18
C VAL A 294 9.79 10.53 14.34
N THR A 295 10.58 9.55 14.80
CA THR A 295 11.75 9.05 14.06
C THR A 295 11.33 8.51 12.69
N TYR A 296 10.26 7.70 12.65
CA TYR A 296 9.72 7.18 11.41
C TYR A 296 9.26 8.33 10.47
N MET A 297 8.47 9.26 10.98
CA MET A 297 7.95 10.36 10.17
C MET A 297 9.07 11.27 9.63
N LYS A 298 10.13 11.52 10.42
CA LYS A 298 11.34 12.25 9.95
C LYS A 298 11.97 11.53 8.76
N SER A 299 12.13 10.23 8.83
CA SER A 299 12.70 9.44 7.75
C SER A 299 11.80 9.48 6.51
N MET A 300 10.50 9.33 6.65
CA MET A 300 9.56 9.41 5.52
C MET A 300 9.54 10.78 4.85
N ILE A 301 9.65 11.86 5.62
CA ILE A 301 9.77 13.22 5.08
C ILE A 301 11.08 13.38 4.28
N LYS A 302 12.22 12.91 4.82
CA LYS A 302 13.52 12.96 4.11
C LYS A 302 13.47 12.20 2.80
N VAL A 303 12.99 10.97 2.84
CA VAL A 303 12.88 10.10 1.65
C VAL A 303 11.91 10.71 0.63
N GLY A 304 10.78 11.23 1.08
CA GLY A 304 9.80 11.88 0.20
C GLY A 304 10.38 13.12 -0.50
N ARG A 305 11.12 13.97 0.22
CA ARG A 305 11.82 15.13 -0.36
C ARG A 305 12.84 14.68 -1.41
N TRP A 306 13.69 13.72 -1.07
CA TRP A 306 14.65 13.17 -2.03
C TRP A 306 13.95 12.62 -3.27
N ALA A 307 12.87 11.88 -3.10
CA ALA A 307 12.11 11.31 -4.21
C ALA A 307 11.46 12.41 -5.09
N ASN A 308 11.05 13.51 -4.50
CA ASN A 308 10.52 14.66 -5.25
C ASN A 308 11.62 15.33 -6.13
N GLU A 309 12.83 15.42 -5.61
CA GLU A 309 13.98 15.99 -6.31
C GLU A 309 14.58 15.04 -7.36
N HIS A 310 14.43 13.72 -7.15
CA HIS A 310 15.06 12.67 -7.95
C HIS A 310 14.04 11.68 -8.53
N LYS A 311 12.98 12.18 -9.19
CA LYS A 311 11.85 11.37 -9.67
C LYS A 311 12.24 10.15 -10.50
N ARG A 312 13.24 10.27 -11.37
CA ARG A 312 13.69 9.12 -12.19
C ARG A 312 14.40 8.06 -11.36
N ALA A 313 15.23 8.45 -10.41
CA ALA A 313 15.86 7.51 -9.50
C ALA A 313 14.82 6.84 -8.57
N ALA A 314 13.86 7.61 -8.05
CA ALA A 314 12.74 7.08 -7.28
C ALA A 314 11.89 6.09 -8.11
N ALA A 315 11.63 6.39 -9.38
CA ALA A 315 10.91 5.50 -10.29
C ALA A 315 11.65 4.17 -10.51
N ALA A 316 12.96 4.21 -10.69
CA ALA A 316 13.77 3.00 -10.85
C ALA A 316 13.76 2.10 -9.61
N ILE A 317 13.70 2.68 -8.40
CA ILE A 317 13.52 1.92 -7.15
C ILE A 317 12.10 1.35 -7.09
N LEU A 318 11.08 2.18 -7.32
CA LEU A 318 9.68 1.78 -7.23
C LEU A 318 9.29 0.72 -8.28
N ASP A 319 9.90 0.73 -9.46
CA ASP A 319 9.72 -0.33 -10.45
C ASP A 319 10.05 -1.71 -9.88
N ARG A 320 11.08 -1.79 -9.06
CA ARG A 320 11.45 -3.04 -8.37
C ARG A 320 10.55 -3.40 -7.20
N GLN A 321 9.88 -2.40 -6.60
CA GLN A 321 9.08 -2.53 -5.37
C GLN A 321 7.57 -2.58 -5.63
N THR A 322 7.13 -2.34 -6.86
CA THR A 322 5.71 -2.22 -7.23
C THR A 322 5.40 -3.05 -8.47
N PHE A 323 4.17 -2.93 -8.97
CA PHE A 323 3.67 -3.69 -10.12
C PHE A 323 3.68 -2.91 -11.44
N TYR A 324 4.29 -1.72 -11.51
CA TYR A 324 4.45 -1.00 -12.77
C TYR A 324 5.22 -1.84 -13.80
N LEU A 325 4.96 -1.60 -15.09
CA LEU A 325 5.57 -2.38 -16.18
C LEU A 325 7.09 -2.26 -16.20
N ASP A 326 7.57 -1.02 -16.07
CA ASP A 326 8.99 -0.69 -16.05
C ASP A 326 9.24 0.67 -15.36
N ALA A 327 10.49 1.10 -15.35
CA ALA A 327 10.89 2.36 -14.71
C ALA A 327 10.33 3.60 -15.42
N GLU A 328 10.07 3.58 -16.72
CA GLU A 328 9.46 4.70 -17.42
C GLU A 328 7.97 4.80 -17.13
N ASP A 329 7.24 3.68 -17.13
CA ASP A 329 5.83 3.62 -16.72
C ASP A 329 5.68 4.12 -15.27
N THR A 330 6.57 3.67 -14.38
CA THR A 330 6.63 4.15 -12.99
C THR A 330 6.87 5.66 -12.93
N TYR A 331 7.83 6.18 -13.71
CA TYR A 331 8.12 7.62 -13.76
C TYR A 331 6.91 8.42 -14.22
N GLN A 332 6.22 7.98 -15.26
CA GLN A 332 4.99 8.64 -15.73
C GLN A 332 3.91 8.66 -14.64
N GLY A 333 3.78 7.59 -13.87
CA GLY A 333 2.83 7.48 -12.75
C GLY A 333 3.16 8.41 -11.58
N ILE A 334 4.45 8.68 -11.30
CA ILE A 334 4.86 9.42 -10.10
C ILE A 334 5.35 10.85 -10.33
N LYS A 335 5.58 11.26 -11.57
CA LYS A 335 6.24 12.57 -11.89
C LYS A 335 5.53 13.77 -11.26
N HIS A 336 4.23 13.70 -11.03
CA HIS A 336 3.41 14.76 -10.43
C HIS A 336 3.01 14.47 -8.96
N VAL A 337 3.41 13.32 -8.42
CA VAL A 337 3.07 12.93 -7.05
C VAL A 337 4.00 13.61 -6.06
N ASP A 338 3.44 14.23 -5.01
CA ASP A 338 4.21 14.62 -3.84
C ASP A 338 4.44 13.38 -2.96
N MET A 339 5.71 12.97 -2.86
CA MET A 339 6.11 11.79 -2.09
C MET A 339 6.26 12.06 -0.59
N VAL A 340 6.17 13.33 -0.16
CA VAL A 340 6.20 13.69 1.27
C VAL A 340 4.83 13.38 1.89
N PRO A 341 4.76 12.48 2.88
CA PRO A 341 3.50 12.21 3.58
C PRO A 341 2.94 13.47 4.24
N ASN A 342 1.65 13.69 4.10
CA ASN A 342 0.97 14.85 4.67
C ASN A 342 -0.47 14.50 5.10
N LEU A 343 -1.13 15.42 5.79
CA LEU A 343 -2.54 15.36 6.17
C LEU A 343 -3.29 16.56 5.56
N SER A 344 -3.07 16.80 4.26
CA SER A 344 -3.74 17.87 3.53
C SER A 344 -5.27 17.67 3.53
N PRO A 345 -6.05 18.74 3.36
CA PRO A 345 -7.50 18.64 3.23
C PRO A 345 -7.95 17.62 2.17
N MET A 346 -7.23 17.53 1.05
CA MET A 346 -7.52 16.56 0.00
C MET A 346 -7.32 15.13 0.49
N ASN A 347 -6.17 14.81 1.10
CA ASN A 347 -5.92 13.48 1.65
C ASN A 347 -6.95 13.10 2.71
N MET A 348 -7.31 14.03 3.60
CA MET A 348 -8.32 13.79 4.64
C MET A 348 -9.71 13.56 4.04
N ALA A 349 -10.08 14.32 2.99
CA ALA A 349 -11.33 14.12 2.28
C ALA A 349 -11.39 12.74 1.59
N CYS A 350 -10.28 12.27 1.01
CA CYS A 350 -10.22 10.93 0.43
C CYS A 350 -10.45 9.84 1.47
N VAL A 351 -9.85 9.99 2.67
CA VAL A 351 -10.06 9.06 3.78
C VAL A 351 -11.53 9.05 4.20
N GLU A 352 -12.16 10.23 4.29
CA GLU A 352 -13.58 10.37 4.63
C GLU A 352 -14.49 9.73 3.58
N ILE A 353 -14.22 9.95 2.28
CA ILE A 353 -14.98 9.34 1.18
C ILE A 353 -14.87 7.80 1.26
N GLY A 354 -13.65 7.27 1.43
CA GLY A 354 -13.44 5.83 1.57
C GLY A 354 -14.15 5.23 2.78
N LYS A 355 -14.07 5.89 3.94
CA LYS A 355 -14.77 5.48 5.17
C LYS A 355 -16.29 5.46 4.95
N ASN A 356 -16.85 6.53 4.40
CA ASN A 356 -18.29 6.64 4.16
C ASN A 356 -18.80 5.59 3.17
N PHE A 357 -18.01 5.27 2.13
CA PHE A 357 -18.33 4.17 1.22
C PHE A 357 -18.36 2.83 1.97
N MET A 358 -17.34 2.55 2.79
CA MET A 358 -17.28 1.32 3.57
C MET A 358 -18.45 1.18 4.56
N LEU A 359 -18.82 2.28 5.22
CA LEU A 359 -19.96 2.30 6.14
C LEU A 359 -21.29 2.08 5.41
N LYS A 360 -21.51 2.81 4.31
CA LYS A 360 -22.72 2.70 3.46
C LYS A 360 -22.96 1.26 3.00
N HIS A 361 -21.90 0.55 2.61
CA HIS A 361 -21.99 -0.80 2.05
C HIS A 361 -21.73 -1.93 3.07
N GLY A 362 -21.63 -1.61 4.36
CA GLY A 362 -21.49 -2.60 5.42
C GLY A 362 -20.11 -3.28 5.50
N TYR A 363 -19.08 -2.68 4.90
CA TYR A 363 -17.69 -3.15 5.03
C TYR A 363 -17.08 -2.80 6.37
N ILE A 364 -17.62 -1.82 7.08
CA ILE A 364 -17.40 -1.52 8.48
C ILE A 364 -18.73 -1.36 9.22
N LYS A 365 -18.72 -1.61 10.52
CA LYS A 365 -19.92 -1.57 11.37
C LYS A 365 -20.04 -0.25 12.13
N ASN A 366 -18.91 0.32 12.52
CA ASN A 366 -18.85 1.50 13.38
C ASN A 366 -18.35 2.71 12.58
N ASP A 367 -19.04 3.84 12.76
CA ASP A 367 -18.58 5.12 12.25
C ASP A 367 -17.53 5.73 13.19
N PHE A 368 -16.68 6.60 12.66
CA PHE A 368 -15.71 7.35 13.43
C PHE A 368 -15.36 8.69 12.77
N ASP A 369 -14.86 9.61 13.57
CA ASP A 369 -14.40 10.92 13.14
C ASP A 369 -12.95 10.81 12.60
N VAL A 370 -12.78 11.01 11.30
CA VAL A 370 -11.47 10.94 10.63
C VAL A 370 -10.51 12.01 11.15
N GLN A 371 -11.00 13.19 11.53
CA GLN A 371 -10.17 14.26 12.08
C GLN A 371 -9.59 13.89 13.46
N LYS A 372 -10.36 13.16 14.27
CA LYS A 372 -9.89 12.66 15.59
C LYS A 372 -8.96 11.44 15.45
N TRP A 373 -9.08 10.69 14.35
CA TRP A 373 -8.15 9.61 14.05
C TRP A 373 -6.78 10.15 13.65
N ALA A 374 -6.74 11.24 12.92
CA ALA A 374 -5.52 11.90 12.49
C ALA A 374 -4.70 12.42 13.68
N ALA A 375 -3.38 12.34 13.57
CA ALA A 375 -2.43 12.77 14.58
C ALA A 375 -1.34 13.70 13.99
N PRO A 376 -1.73 14.91 13.52
CA PRO A 376 -0.84 15.85 12.83
C PRO A 376 0.40 16.25 13.66
N LYS A 377 0.29 16.22 14.98
CA LYS A 377 1.38 16.56 15.90
C LYS A 377 2.70 15.81 15.62
N PHE A 378 2.63 14.58 15.13
CA PHE A 378 3.83 13.79 14.82
C PHE A 378 4.52 14.29 13.55
N LEU A 379 3.74 14.64 12.55
CA LEU A 379 4.22 15.20 11.29
C LEU A 379 4.85 16.60 11.53
N GLU A 380 4.16 17.43 12.29
CA GLU A 380 4.61 18.78 12.66
C GLU A 380 5.92 18.72 13.45
N LYS A 381 5.98 17.85 14.47
CA LYS A 381 7.19 17.64 15.27
C LYS A 381 8.35 17.12 14.42
N ALA A 382 8.10 16.13 13.57
CA ALA A 382 9.11 15.59 12.68
C ALA A 382 9.65 16.63 11.69
N ALA A 383 8.78 17.43 11.09
CA ALA A 383 9.18 18.50 10.18
C ALA A 383 10.00 19.58 10.89
N LYS A 384 9.57 19.99 12.10
CA LYS A 384 10.29 20.98 12.93
C LYS A 384 11.69 20.49 13.29
N GLU A 385 11.83 19.27 13.81
CA GLU A 385 13.12 18.69 14.18
C GLU A 385 14.08 18.60 12.98
N LEU A 386 13.57 18.26 11.79
CA LEU A 386 14.39 18.23 10.57
C LEU A 386 14.93 19.60 10.20
N VAL A 387 14.14 20.66 10.33
CA VAL A 387 14.58 22.03 10.08
C VAL A 387 15.65 22.43 11.11
N GLU A 388 15.45 22.12 12.38
CA GLU A 388 16.41 22.41 13.46
C GLU A 388 17.75 21.65 13.25
N GLU A 389 17.68 20.40 12.84
CA GLU A 389 18.88 19.61 12.50
C GLU A 389 19.65 20.19 11.31
N GLN A 390 18.95 20.61 10.26
CA GLN A 390 19.57 21.25 9.10
C GLN A 390 20.18 22.59 9.45
N TRP A 391 19.47 23.40 10.24
CA TRP A 391 19.98 24.69 10.74
C TRP A 391 21.27 24.50 11.57
N LYS A 392 21.25 23.55 12.50
CA LYS A 392 22.43 23.23 13.32
C LYS A 392 23.62 22.82 12.44
N LYS A 393 23.40 21.96 11.45
CA LYS A 393 24.47 21.57 10.51
C LYS A 393 25.03 22.76 9.76
N ALA A 394 24.16 23.60 9.20
CA ALA A 394 24.55 24.78 8.42
C ALA A 394 25.36 25.78 9.27
N THR A 395 24.98 25.98 10.53
CA THR A 395 25.63 26.95 11.42
C THR A 395 26.89 26.43 12.10
N THR A 396 27.05 25.09 12.19
CA THR A 396 28.23 24.47 12.81
C THR A 396 29.21 23.90 11.78
N ALA A 397 28.85 23.87 10.51
CA ALA A 397 29.74 23.42 9.45
C ALA A 397 30.93 24.40 9.34
N LYS A 398 32.14 23.87 9.54
CA LYS A 398 33.33 24.61 9.12
C LYS A 398 33.32 24.68 7.61
N LEU A 399 33.37 25.89 7.04
CA LEU A 399 33.59 26.03 5.60
C LEU A 399 34.89 25.28 5.26
N PRO A 400 34.88 24.43 4.21
CA PRO A 400 36.10 23.80 3.75
C PRO A 400 37.11 24.90 3.39
N ASP A 401 38.38 24.69 3.74
CA ASP A 401 39.46 25.58 3.35
C ASP A 401 39.46 25.70 1.80
N ALA A 402 39.69 26.89 1.29
CA ALA A 402 39.79 27.16 -0.15
C ALA A 402 40.79 26.21 -0.82
N THR A 403 41.87 25.82 -0.12
CA THR A 403 42.85 24.85 -0.58
C THR A 403 42.29 23.45 -0.74
N GLU A 404 41.38 23.05 0.14
CA GLU A 404 40.70 21.76 0.11
C GLU A 404 39.67 21.70 -1.03
N LEU A 405 38.93 22.80 -1.26
CA LEU A 405 38.01 22.94 -2.39
C LEU A 405 38.71 22.88 -3.74
N LEU A 406 39.86 23.55 -3.86
CA LEU A 406 40.70 23.53 -5.08
C LEU A 406 41.28 22.14 -5.33
N ALA A 407 41.76 21.44 -4.29
CA ALA A 407 42.28 20.08 -4.41
C ALA A 407 41.18 19.08 -4.82
N THR A 408 39.94 19.30 -4.38
CA THR A 408 38.79 18.47 -4.75
C THR A 408 38.35 18.74 -6.18
N ALA A 409 38.34 20.00 -6.63
CA ALA A 409 38.01 20.38 -7.99
C ALA A 409 39.03 19.82 -9.00
N GLN A 410 40.31 19.80 -8.65
CA GLN A 410 41.39 19.22 -9.48
C GLN A 410 41.35 17.69 -9.59
N ARG A 411 40.62 16.99 -8.69
CA ARG A 411 40.45 15.53 -8.76
C ARG A 411 39.23 15.09 -9.59
N ILE A 412 38.34 16.02 -9.89
CA ILE A 412 37.08 15.75 -10.62
C ILE A 412 37.20 16.19 -12.10
N GLY A 413 38.20 16.96 -12.45
CA GLY A 413 38.57 17.33 -13.82
C GLY A 413 39.65 16.40 -14.35
#